data_849b7383b3941c1675d5caba3c07dc13
#
_entry.id   849b7383b3941c1675d5caba3c07dc13
#
_cell.length_a   1.000
_cell.length_b   1.000
_cell.length_c   1.000
_cell.angle_alpha   90.00
_cell.angle_beta   90.00
_cell.angle_gamma   90.00
#
_symmetry.space_group_name_H-M   'P 1'
#
loop_
_entity.id
_entity.type
_entity.pdbx_description
1 polymer ?
#
loop_
_entity_poly.entity_id
_entity_poly.type
_entity_poly.pdbx_seq_one_letter_code
_entity_poly.pdbx_strand_id
1 'polypeptide(L)'
;MLLYTLDYMVAVDEEYLTIHYNRDEKLMWNQWQGAIPSPQLREAMISACQFILANDVELILADFTRMCAPTVEDQVWIGKNSAELLQHSKLRKVANLMARDIFQQMAIDNIYDKASELPMPCESRTFVSKFDAMEWLMADGSD
;
A
#
# COMPACT_ATOMS: atom_id res chain seq x y z
N MET A 1 0.68 -23.93 -4.62
CA MET A 1 -0.04 -23.23 -3.54
C MET A 1 -0.88 -22.11 -4.12
N LEU A 2 -2.08 -21.96 -3.61
CA LEU A 2 -2.95 -20.86 -4.03
C LEU A 2 -2.57 -19.60 -3.24
N LEU A 3 -2.08 -18.58 -3.92
CA LEU A 3 -1.54 -17.38 -3.29
C LEU A 3 -2.57 -16.61 -2.46
N TYR A 4 -3.83 -16.65 -2.88
CA TYR A 4 -4.91 -15.93 -2.21
C TYR A 4 -5.56 -16.72 -1.07
N THR A 5 -5.02 -17.91 -0.73
CA THR A 5 -5.51 -18.69 0.42
C THR A 5 -4.66 -18.47 1.68
N LEU A 6 -3.83 -17.45 1.69
CA LEU A 6 -3.07 -17.08 2.88
C LEU A 6 -4.02 -16.68 4.02
N ASP A 7 -3.68 -17.06 5.23
CA ASP A 7 -4.44 -16.67 6.40
C ASP A 7 -4.05 -15.28 6.84
N TYR A 8 -5.06 -14.44 7.08
CA TYR A 8 -4.84 -13.07 7.55
C TYR A 8 -5.51 -12.86 8.90
N MET A 9 -4.85 -12.12 9.77
CA MET A 9 -5.51 -11.51 10.91
C MET A 9 -5.90 -10.08 10.57
N VAL A 10 -7.02 -9.59 11.09
CA VAL A 10 -7.43 -8.20 10.91
C VAL A 10 -6.76 -7.39 12.02
N ALA A 11 -5.79 -6.57 11.65
CA ALA A 11 -5.04 -5.77 12.59
C ALA A 11 -5.66 -4.38 12.81
N VAL A 12 -6.30 -3.84 11.77
CA VAL A 12 -7.01 -2.55 11.82
C VAL A 12 -8.30 -2.71 11.04
N ASP A 13 -9.41 -2.26 11.62
CA ASP A 13 -10.73 -2.31 10.98
C ASP A 13 -11.44 -0.99 11.25
N GLU A 14 -11.19 -0.02 10.39
CA GLU A 14 -11.76 1.33 10.50
C GLU A 14 -12.57 1.65 9.25
N GLU A 15 -13.31 2.76 9.28
CA GLU A 15 -14.22 3.14 8.20
C GLU A 15 -13.53 3.22 6.84
N TYR A 16 -12.34 3.80 6.79
CA TYR A 16 -11.64 4.07 5.52
C TYR A 16 -10.48 3.14 5.25
N LEU A 17 -10.06 2.36 6.23
CA LEU A 17 -8.88 1.51 6.14
C LEU A 17 -9.05 0.23 6.92
N THR A 18 -8.85 -0.89 6.25
CA THR A 18 -8.74 -2.20 6.90
C THR A 18 -7.36 -2.77 6.61
N ILE A 19 -6.66 -3.20 7.63
CA ILE A 19 -5.36 -3.85 7.49
C ILE A 19 -5.48 -5.32 7.86
N HIS A 20 -5.17 -6.17 6.89
CA HIS A 20 -5.04 -7.61 7.06
C HIS A 20 -3.55 -7.96 7.08
N TYR A 21 -3.14 -8.82 7.97
CA TYR A 21 -1.73 -9.16 8.12
C TYR A 21 -1.51 -10.66 8.17
N ASN A 22 -0.58 -11.15 7.36
CA ASN A 22 -0.06 -12.51 7.43
C ASN A 22 1.36 -12.44 8.00
N ARG A 23 1.52 -12.90 9.23
CA ARG A 23 2.80 -12.82 9.95
C ARG A 23 3.89 -13.67 9.32
N ASP A 24 3.55 -14.85 8.84
CA ASP A 24 4.55 -15.80 8.31
C ASP A 24 5.23 -15.26 7.05
N GLU A 25 4.47 -14.57 6.19
CA GLU A 25 4.97 -14.00 4.96
C GLU A 25 5.40 -12.53 5.12
N LYS A 26 5.17 -11.94 6.27
CA LYS A 26 5.38 -10.50 6.51
C LYS A 26 4.61 -9.66 5.49
N LEU A 27 3.41 -10.12 5.14
CA LEU A 27 2.57 -9.52 4.11
C LEU A 27 1.41 -8.75 4.73
N MET A 28 1.29 -7.49 4.37
CA MET A 28 0.21 -6.61 4.76
C MET A 28 -0.71 -6.37 3.55
N TRP A 29 -2.00 -6.64 3.74
CA TRP A 29 -3.02 -6.28 2.74
C TRP A 29 -3.83 -5.14 3.31
N ASN A 30 -3.62 -3.93 2.81
CA ASN A 30 -4.38 -2.77 3.24
C ASN A 30 -5.44 -2.42 2.21
N GLN A 31 -6.68 -2.32 2.68
CA GLN A 31 -7.82 -1.97 1.84
C GLN A 31 -8.29 -0.57 2.20
N TRP A 32 -8.23 0.31 1.23
CA TRP A 32 -8.69 1.69 1.36
C TRP A 32 -10.05 1.81 0.70
N GLN A 33 -10.98 2.57 1.29
CA GLN A 33 -12.28 2.72 0.66
C GLN A 33 -12.90 4.09 0.89
N GLY A 34 -13.62 4.55 -0.13
CA GLY A 34 -14.45 5.74 -0.09
C GLY A 34 -13.71 7.02 -0.44
N ALA A 35 -14.44 8.12 -0.36
CA ALA A 35 -13.90 9.47 -0.48
C ALA A 35 -13.46 9.91 0.92
N ILE A 36 -12.17 9.81 1.19
CA ILE A 36 -11.64 10.00 2.54
C ILE A 36 -11.32 11.47 2.77
N PRO A 37 -11.93 12.11 3.79
CA PRO A 37 -11.58 13.50 4.12
C PRO A 37 -10.10 13.62 4.45
N SER A 38 -9.48 14.74 4.08
CA SER A 38 -8.05 14.95 4.20
C SER A 38 -7.47 14.64 5.58
N PRO A 39 -8.03 15.12 6.69
CA PRO A 39 -7.49 14.80 8.01
C PRO A 39 -7.48 13.30 8.30
N GLN A 40 -8.56 12.60 7.97
CA GLN A 40 -8.68 11.17 8.19
C GLN A 40 -7.74 10.37 7.27
N LEU A 41 -7.57 10.82 6.03
CA LEU A 41 -6.67 10.17 5.08
C LEU A 41 -5.23 10.24 5.58
N ARG A 42 -4.80 11.42 6.04
CA ARG A 42 -3.45 11.62 6.55
C ARG A 42 -3.19 10.81 7.82
N GLU A 43 -4.15 10.79 8.73
CA GLU A 43 -4.07 10.00 9.95
C GLU A 43 -3.99 8.51 9.64
N ALA A 44 -4.83 8.01 8.74
CA ALA A 44 -4.84 6.61 8.34
C ALA A 44 -3.52 6.21 7.66
N MET A 45 -2.96 7.08 6.85
CA MET A 45 -1.68 6.83 6.19
C MET A 45 -0.55 6.72 7.22
N ILE A 46 -0.54 7.61 8.22
CA ILE A 46 0.46 7.55 9.29
C ILE A 46 0.31 6.25 10.08
N SER A 47 -0.93 5.86 10.42
CA SER A 47 -1.20 4.59 11.12
C SER A 47 -0.70 3.39 10.32
N ALA A 48 -0.93 3.38 9.02
CA ALA A 48 -0.45 2.31 8.15
C ALA A 48 1.08 2.23 8.15
N CYS A 49 1.75 3.38 8.07
CA CYS A 49 3.23 3.42 8.12
C CYS A 49 3.76 2.95 9.47
N GLN A 50 3.11 3.33 10.56
CA GLN A 50 3.48 2.87 11.90
C GLN A 50 3.35 1.36 12.03
N PHE A 51 2.28 0.79 11.47
CA PHE A 51 2.09 -0.66 11.45
C PHE A 51 3.22 -1.35 10.67
N ILE A 52 3.58 -0.82 9.52
CA ILE A 52 4.66 -1.36 8.69
C ILE A 52 5.97 -1.40 9.48
N LEU A 53 6.30 -0.31 10.15
CA LEU A 53 7.54 -0.22 10.92
C LEU A 53 7.52 -1.12 12.15
N ALA A 54 6.41 -1.15 12.89
CA ALA A 54 6.29 -1.92 14.12
C ALA A 54 6.36 -3.43 13.89
N ASN A 55 5.93 -3.90 12.72
CA ASN A 55 5.86 -5.33 12.41
C ASN A 55 6.91 -5.78 11.39
N ASP A 56 7.83 -4.91 11.01
CA ASP A 56 8.85 -5.19 9.98
C ASP A 56 8.24 -5.81 8.72
N VAL A 57 7.14 -5.20 8.24
CA VAL A 57 6.44 -5.66 7.05
C VAL A 57 7.37 -5.61 5.85
N GLU A 58 7.39 -6.69 5.06
CA GLU A 58 8.25 -6.79 3.88
C GLU A 58 7.49 -6.68 2.58
N LEU A 59 6.23 -7.10 2.57
CA LEU A 59 5.40 -7.13 1.37
C LEU A 59 4.07 -6.41 1.63
N ILE A 60 3.64 -5.61 0.67
CA ILE A 60 2.35 -4.91 0.79
C ILE A 60 1.52 -5.14 -0.47
N LEU A 61 0.26 -5.54 -0.25
CA LEU A 61 -0.80 -5.44 -1.24
C LEU A 61 -1.64 -4.23 -0.86
N ALA A 62 -1.43 -3.12 -1.55
CA ALA A 62 -2.18 -1.89 -1.32
C ALA A 62 -3.38 -1.88 -2.25
N ASP A 63 -4.56 -2.09 -1.68
CA ASP A 63 -5.81 -2.24 -2.43
C ASP A 63 -6.57 -0.93 -2.46
N PHE A 64 -6.56 -0.28 -3.61
CA PHE A 64 -7.24 0.99 -3.86
C PHE A 64 -8.50 0.84 -4.70
N THR A 65 -8.97 -0.41 -4.91
CA THR A 65 -10.07 -0.66 -5.85
C THR A 65 -11.39 0.01 -5.45
N ARG A 66 -11.56 0.36 -4.17
CA ARG A 66 -12.77 0.99 -3.66
C ARG A 66 -12.54 2.41 -3.18
N MET A 67 -11.36 2.97 -3.42
CA MET A 67 -11.01 4.30 -2.96
C MET A 67 -11.22 5.33 -4.06
N CYS A 68 -11.82 6.47 -3.70
CA CYS A 68 -11.86 7.63 -4.59
C CYS A 68 -10.49 8.32 -4.59
N ALA A 69 -10.08 8.82 -5.76
CA ALA A 69 -8.79 9.49 -5.88
C ALA A 69 -8.71 10.69 -4.92
N PRO A 70 -7.61 10.82 -4.15
CA PRO A 70 -7.42 11.97 -3.28
C PRO A 70 -7.10 13.24 -4.08
N THR A 71 -7.18 14.39 -3.40
CA THR A 71 -6.79 15.67 -4.02
C THR A 71 -5.29 15.68 -4.34
N VAL A 72 -4.89 16.55 -5.26
CA VAL A 72 -3.46 16.71 -5.60
C VAL A 72 -2.64 17.07 -4.37
N GLU A 73 -3.18 17.93 -3.50
CA GLU A 73 -2.51 18.32 -2.26
C GLU A 73 -2.24 17.12 -1.36
N ASP A 74 -3.25 16.25 -1.18
CA ASP A 74 -3.09 15.03 -0.40
C ASP A 74 -2.14 14.05 -1.06
N GLN A 75 -2.16 13.95 -2.39
CA GLN A 75 -1.23 13.10 -3.13
C GLN A 75 0.23 13.50 -2.85
N VAL A 76 0.52 14.77 -2.90
CA VAL A 76 1.87 15.30 -2.62
C VAL A 76 2.26 15.00 -1.18
N TRP A 77 1.36 15.26 -0.24
CA TRP A 77 1.61 15.02 1.18
C TRP A 77 1.87 13.54 1.47
N ILE A 78 1.04 12.65 0.92
CA ILE A 78 1.20 11.20 1.09
C ILE A 78 2.55 10.74 0.55
N GLY A 79 2.90 11.15 -0.67
CA GLY A 79 4.15 10.74 -1.29
C GLY A 79 5.37 11.12 -0.47
N LYS A 80 5.41 12.38 -0.01
CA LYS A 80 6.54 12.86 0.78
C LYS A 80 6.61 12.23 2.18
N ASN A 81 5.49 12.16 2.86
CA ASN A 81 5.48 11.69 4.24
C ASN A 81 5.66 10.18 4.34
N SER A 82 5.06 9.40 3.43
CA SER A 82 5.26 7.96 3.44
C SER A 82 6.72 7.60 3.12
N ALA A 83 7.33 8.28 2.14
CA ALA A 83 8.73 8.05 1.81
C ALA A 83 9.64 8.34 3.00
N GLU A 84 9.41 9.47 3.68
CA GLU A 84 10.21 9.84 4.85
C GLU A 84 10.07 8.82 5.98
N LEU A 85 8.85 8.36 6.24
CA LEU A 85 8.60 7.39 7.31
C LEU A 85 9.16 6.01 6.99
N LEU A 86 9.16 5.59 5.72
CA LEU A 86 9.47 4.22 5.33
C LEU A 86 10.87 4.03 4.72
N GLN A 87 11.67 5.08 4.59
CA GLN A 87 12.95 4.99 3.90
C GLN A 87 13.94 3.99 4.53
N HIS A 88 13.79 3.68 5.80
CA HIS A 88 14.63 2.71 6.51
C HIS A 88 13.84 1.47 6.96
N SER A 89 12.68 1.24 6.36
CA SER A 89 11.85 0.07 6.68
C SER A 89 12.41 -1.20 6.06
N LYS A 90 11.79 -2.33 6.39
CA LYS A 90 12.15 -3.65 5.83
C LYS A 90 11.38 -3.97 4.54
N LEU A 91 10.64 -3.03 4.00
CA LEU A 91 9.85 -3.24 2.78
C LEU A 91 10.72 -3.69 1.60
N ARG A 92 10.22 -4.68 0.86
CA ARG A 92 10.85 -5.18 -0.35
C ARG A 92 10.00 -4.94 -1.58
N LYS A 93 8.68 -5.19 -1.49
CA LYS A 93 7.76 -5.05 -2.62
C LYS A 93 6.44 -4.44 -2.17
N VAL A 94 5.92 -3.53 -3.00
CA VAL A 94 4.58 -2.97 -2.84
C VAL A 94 3.82 -3.18 -4.15
N ALA A 95 2.73 -3.94 -4.10
CA ALA A 95 1.83 -4.11 -5.23
C ALA A 95 0.62 -3.18 -5.04
N ASN A 96 0.43 -2.27 -5.97
CA ASN A 96 -0.70 -1.35 -5.94
C ASN A 96 -1.82 -1.92 -6.79
N LEU A 97 -2.89 -2.38 -6.15
CA LEU A 97 -4.04 -2.96 -6.82
C LEU A 97 -5.06 -1.85 -7.06
N MET A 98 -5.43 -1.63 -8.30
CA MET A 98 -6.22 -0.48 -8.71
C MET A 98 -7.43 -0.90 -9.52
N ALA A 99 -8.50 -0.10 -9.41
CA ALA A 99 -9.60 -0.19 -10.35
C ALA A 99 -9.14 0.32 -11.72
N ARG A 100 -9.89 -0.03 -12.76
CA ARG A 100 -9.62 0.48 -14.11
C ARG A 100 -10.15 1.91 -14.25
N ASP A 101 -9.65 2.78 -13.40
CA ASP A 101 -10.02 4.20 -13.35
C ASP A 101 -8.76 5.01 -13.60
N ILE A 102 -8.73 5.71 -14.73
CA ILE A 102 -7.55 6.47 -15.14
C ILE A 102 -7.21 7.57 -14.13
N PHE A 103 -8.21 8.21 -13.52
CA PHE A 103 -7.95 9.27 -12.55
C PHE A 103 -7.29 8.74 -11.29
N GLN A 104 -7.73 7.56 -10.83
CA GLN A 104 -7.10 6.91 -9.69
C GLN A 104 -5.68 6.50 -10.02
N GLN A 105 -5.44 5.93 -11.21
CA GLN A 105 -4.10 5.54 -11.62
C GLN A 105 -3.16 6.75 -11.68
N MET A 106 -3.64 7.87 -12.22
CA MET A 106 -2.86 9.11 -12.26
C MET A 106 -2.54 9.61 -10.85
N ALA A 107 -3.48 9.51 -9.92
CA ALA A 107 -3.27 9.92 -8.54
C ALA A 107 -2.18 9.09 -7.87
N ILE A 108 -2.22 7.77 -8.05
CA ILE A 108 -1.21 6.88 -7.46
C ILE A 108 0.17 7.12 -8.11
N ASP A 109 0.22 7.28 -9.42
CA ASP A 109 1.46 7.59 -10.12
C ASP A 109 2.08 8.89 -9.58
N ASN A 110 1.27 9.90 -9.33
CA ASN A 110 1.73 11.17 -8.77
C ASN A 110 2.29 11.02 -7.35
N ILE A 111 1.64 10.18 -6.52
CA ILE A 111 2.13 9.87 -5.17
C ILE A 111 3.52 9.23 -5.25
N TYR A 112 3.71 8.24 -6.12
CA TYR A 112 5.00 7.56 -6.25
C TYR A 112 6.06 8.45 -6.87
N ASP A 113 5.70 9.35 -7.77
CA ASP A 113 6.61 10.35 -8.32
C ASP A 113 7.17 11.23 -7.20
N LYS A 114 6.33 11.65 -6.26
CA LYS A 114 6.79 12.43 -5.11
C LYS A 114 7.60 11.59 -4.12
N ALA A 115 7.21 10.34 -3.89
CA ALA A 115 7.94 9.44 -3.01
C ALA A 115 9.35 9.17 -3.54
N SER A 116 9.55 9.15 -4.87
CA SER A 116 10.85 8.88 -5.48
C SER A 116 11.89 9.96 -5.23
N GLU A 117 11.52 11.10 -4.66
CA GLU A 117 12.46 12.13 -4.24
C GLU A 117 13.37 11.69 -3.10
N LEU A 118 12.97 10.61 -2.38
CA LEU A 118 13.78 9.98 -1.34
C LEU A 118 14.06 8.53 -1.70
N PRO A 119 15.23 7.98 -1.31
CA PRO A 119 15.50 6.57 -1.57
C PRO A 119 14.52 5.69 -0.82
N MET A 120 13.90 4.75 -1.55
CA MET A 120 12.96 3.78 -0.98
C MET A 120 13.60 2.39 -1.03
N PRO A 121 13.40 1.57 0.03
CA PRO A 121 13.99 0.24 0.09
C PRO A 121 13.24 -0.79 -0.77
N CYS A 122 12.16 -0.41 -1.42
CA CYS A 122 11.24 -1.34 -2.05
C CYS A 122 11.02 -1.05 -3.53
N GLU A 123 10.61 -2.10 -4.22
CA GLU A 123 10.13 -2.04 -5.59
C GLU A 123 8.61 -1.93 -5.59
N SER A 124 8.05 -1.08 -6.44
CA SER A 124 6.59 -0.88 -6.54
C SER A 124 6.10 -1.18 -7.93
N ARG A 125 4.96 -1.88 -8.02
CA ARG A 125 4.30 -2.17 -9.30
C ARG A 125 2.80 -1.97 -9.16
N THR A 126 2.15 -1.66 -10.28
CA THR A 126 0.71 -1.45 -10.36
C THR A 126 0.04 -2.62 -11.06
N PHE A 127 -1.10 -3.06 -10.50
CA PHE A 127 -1.87 -4.19 -11.02
C PHE A 127 -3.36 -3.84 -11.04
N VAL A 128 -4.09 -4.49 -11.93
CA VAL A 128 -5.56 -4.46 -11.92
C VAL A 128 -6.15 -5.82 -11.55
N SER A 129 -5.33 -6.85 -11.46
CA SER A 129 -5.69 -8.19 -11.06
C SER A 129 -5.04 -8.54 -9.72
N LYS A 130 -5.85 -8.92 -8.74
CA LYS A 130 -5.32 -9.35 -7.44
C LYS A 130 -4.45 -10.59 -7.57
N PHE A 131 -4.82 -11.52 -8.45
CA PHE A 131 -4.03 -12.72 -8.69
C PHE A 131 -2.62 -12.35 -9.19
N ASP A 132 -2.54 -11.47 -10.18
CA ASP A 132 -1.24 -11.05 -10.73
C ASP A 132 -0.41 -10.32 -9.67
N ALA A 133 -1.04 -9.48 -8.87
CA ALA A 133 -0.36 -8.77 -7.79
C ALA A 133 0.22 -9.75 -6.77
N MET A 134 -0.57 -10.73 -6.34
CA MET A 134 -0.12 -11.72 -5.36
C MET A 134 0.96 -12.63 -5.92
N GLU A 135 0.85 -13.00 -7.20
CA GLU A 135 1.87 -13.80 -7.85
C GLU A 135 3.23 -13.08 -7.84
N TRP A 136 3.24 -11.80 -8.16
CA TRP A 136 4.45 -10.99 -8.13
C TRP A 136 4.99 -10.83 -6.71
N LEU A 137 4.12 -10.56 -5.73
CA LEU A 137 4.53 -10.39 -4.33
C LEU A 137 5.18 -11.66 -3.78
N MET A 138 4.60 -12.81 -4.09
CA MET A 138 5.05 -14.10 -3.55
C MET A 138 6.17 -14.74 -4.36
N ALA A 139 6.58 -14.10 -5.47
CA ALA A 139 7.71 -14.58 -6.25
C ALA A 139 8.99 -14.51 -5.43
N ASP A 140 9.87 -15.47 -5.63
CA ASP A 140 11.12 -15.55 -4.92
C ASP A 140 11.99 -14.33 -5.21
N GLY A 141 12.52 -13.71 -4.15
CA GLY A 141 13.29 -12.48 -4.25
C GLY A 141 14.64 -12.64 -4.93
N SER A 142 15.03 -13.85 -5.28
CA SER A 142 16.28 -14.12 -5.99
C SER A 142 16.21 -13.81 -7.48
N ASP A 143 15.04 -13.53 -7.98
CA ASP A 143 14.82 -13.28 -9.41
C ASP A 143 15.20 -11.88 -9.84
#